data_5cfd6a162ab6c106ccdff3ee5dce4bb5
#
_entry.id   5cfd6a162ab6c106ccdff3ee5dce4bb5
#
_cell.length_a   1.000
_cell.length_b   1.000
_cell.length_c   1.000
_cell.angle_alpha   90.00
_cell.angle_beta   90.00
_cell.angle_gamma   90.00
#
_symmetry.space_group_name_H-M   'P 1'
#
loop_
_entity.id
_entity.type
_entity.pdbx_description
1 polymer ?
#
loop_
_entity_poly.entity_id
_entity_poly.type
_entity_poly.pdbx_seq_one_letter_code
_entity_poly.pdbx_strand_id
1 'polypeptide(L)'
;MQLISAALWSTYRIFVAYFLSLAFGIFYGVSASSGPRREKIMIAILDILQSVPILGFFPVAIAFFVAVFRGQRIGLELAAIFLIFTSQAWNIAFGVYETVKTLPRELVEVGKAFNFSKTFTIQRIYLPAMVPTIVFNSGVSMANGWYFLMASEIITLGSQEVRLPGLGSSMMNYLAQGNILGVVMCIGTIVLINALLQVLIFRPLVKWSELFQYNAVGTAPEWPTVADVLFDFGKALKVDTVLVKLVSLGTKKLSAVAKYVFYVIGAALVGGLGYLIFWLFSPPYPSNILSQIPAALTVTTMRVVAAVVIAVLLALPFVIRSVKNVAAAQNIYSLASILGSIPAVVFYPPIVALGGRAYMEPLSILLLLTGSFWYALFNMSKGAMLLPGVLTEMAQVFNIKGGLYYKNILIPAILPPLITGALTAWGGAWNASIVAEHVQFGDKVYSIPGIGALLVQSTADTKALLLIVLSMTALIVLVNMLFWRPWYSKAAEKYNITE
;
A
#
# COMPACT_ATOMS: atom_id res chain seq x y z
N MET A 1 9.45 23.46 -20.16
CA MET A 1 9.11 24.08 -18.86
C MET A 1 7.86 23.48 -18.21
N GLN A 2 6.75 23.26 -18.93
CA GLN A 2 5.51 22.69 -18.36
C GLN A 2 5.69 21.30 -17.71
N LEU A 3 6.44 20.39 -18.34
CA LEU A 3 6.65 19.03 -17.82
C LEU A 3 7.45 19.03 -16.51
N ILE A 4 8.48 19.88 -16.40
CA ILE A 4 9.29 20.01 -15.18
C ILE A 4 8.44 20.56 -14.03
N SER A 5 7.63 21.59 -14.28
CA SER A 5 6.69 22.13 -13.29
C SER A 5 5.69 21.07 -12.84
N ALA A 6 5.13 20.30 -13.78
CA ALA A 6 4.24 19.19 -13.46
C ALA A 6 4.92 18.12 -12.59
N ALA A 7 6.16 17.74 -12.93
CA ALA A 7 6.96 16.80 -12.16
C ALA A 7 7.22 17.29 -10.73
N LEU A 8 7.53 18.58 -10.56
CA LEU A 8 7.76 19.17 -9.22
C LEU A 8 6.49 19.16 -8.37
N TRP A 9 5.33 19.52 -8.92
CA TRP A 9 4.06 19.47 -8.18
C TRP A 9 3.67 18.06 -7.77
N SER A 10 3.80 17.08 -8.67
CA SER A 10 3.55 15.67 -8.36
C SER A 10 4.51 15.15 -7.29
N THR A 11 5.81 15.47 -7.41
CA THR A 11 6.83 15.08 -6.44
C THR A 11 6.58 15.72 -5.08
N TYR A 12 6.20 16.99 -5.04
CA TYR A 12 5.83 17.67 -3.80
C TYR A 12 4.69 16.94 -3.07
N ARG A 13 3.57 16.62 -3.76
CA ARG A 13 2.42 15.94 -3.14
C ARG A 13 2.78 14.58 -2.59
N ILE A 14 3.54 13.78 -3.35
CA ILE A 14 3.89 12.43 -2.90
C ILE A 14 4.82 12.46 -1.68
N PHE A 15 5.76 13.43 -1.60
CA PHE A 15 6.62 13.56 -0.43
C PHE A 15 5.87 14.08 0.79
N VAL A 16 4.98 15.06 0.65
CA VAL A 16 4.13 15.52 1.76
C VAL A 16 3.29 14.36 2.29
N ALA A 17 2.62 13.62 1.41
CA ALA A 17 1.86 12.43 1.80
C ALA A 17 2.73 11.37 2.47
N TYR A 18 3.94 11.15 1.96
CA TYR A 18 4.88 10.18 2.52
C TYR A 18 5.34 10.56 3.94
N PHE A 19 5.71 11.80 4.20
CA PHE A 19 6.11 12.22 5.55
C PHE A 19 4.94 12.15 6.54
N LEU A 20 3.73 12.48 6.12
CA LEU A 20 2.53 12.27 6.92
C LEU A 20 2.29 10.79 7.20
N SER A 21 2.46 9.92 6.20
CA SER A 21 2.32 8.48 6.31
C SER A 21 3.37 7.86 7.23
N LEU A 22 4.60 8.35 7.17
CA LEU A 22 5.69 7.92 8.04
C LEU A 22 5.40 8.29 9.51
N ALA A 23 5.02 9.54 9.75
CA ALA A 23 4.66 10.01 11.10
C ALA A 23 3.46 9.23 11.67
N PHE A 24 2.41 9.07 10.88
CA PHE A 24 1.25 8.28 11.24
C PHE A 24 1.60 6.81 11.49
N GLY A 25 2.34 6.19 10.57
CA GLY A 25 2.68 4.78 10.63
C GLY A 25 3.51 4.42 11.87
N ILE A 26 4.51 5.25 12.21
CA ILE A 26 5.32 5.07 13.43
C ILE A 26 4.43 5.23 14.68
N PHE A 27 3.68 6.31 14.76
CA PHE A 27 2.80 6.56 15.91
C PHE A 27 1.75 5.45 16.07
N TYR A 28 1.08 5.06 14.98
CA TYR A 28 0.02 4.06 14.99
C TYR A 28 0.55 2.67 15.31
N GLY A 29 1.63 2.21 14.65
CA GLY A 29 2.22 0.90 14.85
C GLY A 29 2.72 0.70 16.28
N VAL A 30 3.43 1.69 16.84
CA VAL A 30 3.88 1.65 18.23
C VAL A 30 2.70 1.70 19.20
N SER A 31 1.67 2.50 18.92
CA SER A 31 0.47 2.57 19.75
C SER A 31 -0.28 1.24 19.77
N ALA A 32 -0.41 0.58 18.64
CA ALA A 32 -1.04 -0.72 18.50
C ALA A 32 -0.31 -1.80 19.31
N SER A 33 1.03 -1.79 19.32
CA SER A 33 1.85 -2.76 20.05
C SER A 33 1.87 -2.53 21.58
N SER A 34 1.34 -1.41 22.07
CA SER A 34 1.50 -0.97 23.49
C SER A 34 0.58 -1.70 24.49
N GLY A 35 -0.19 -2.70 24.07
CA GLY A 35 -0.99 -3.53 24.96
C GLY A 35 -2.12 -4.29 24.27
N PRO A 36 -2.58 -5.41 24.83
CA PRO A 36 -3.47 -6.36 24.13
C PRO A 36 -4.84 -5.77 23.74
N ARG A 37 -5.40 -4.86 24.53
CA ARG A 37 -6.67 -4.19 24.14
C ARG A 37 -6.49 -3.21 23.00
N ARG A 38 -5.40 -2.42 23.01
CA ARG A 38 -5.07 -1.50 21.93
C ARG A 38 -4.77 -2.26 20.64
N GLU A 39 -3.98 -3.29 20.74
CA GLU A 39 -3.64 -4.19 19.64
C GLU A 39 -4.91 -4.70 18.95
N LYS A 40 -5.81 -5.35 19.70
CA LYS A 40 -7.06 -5.91 19.15
C LYS A 40 -7.90 -4.87 18.41
N ILE A 41 -8.03 -3.66 18.97
CA ILE A 41 -8.87 -2.60 18.39
C ILE A 41 -8.15 -1.94 17.20
N MET A 42 -6.90 -1.53 17.39
CA MET A 42 -6.19 -0.76 16.37
C MET A 42 -5.85 -1.61 15.15
N ILE A 43 -5.45 -2.86 15.33
CA ILE A 43 -5.19 -3.75 14.20
C ILE A 43 -6.49 -4.06 13.44
N ALA A 44 -7.61 -4.28 14.15
CA ALA A 44 -8.90 -4.47 13.48
C ALA A 44 -9.32 -3.23 12.64
N ILE A 45 -9.13 -2.03 13.18
CA ILE A 45 -9.38 -0.78 12.45
C ILE A 45 -8.46 -0.66 11.24
N LEU A 46 -7.18 -0.93 11.41
CA LEU A 46 -6.19 -0.87 10.33
C LEU A 46 -6.54 -1.83 9.20
N ASP A 47 -6.95 -3.05 9.54
CA ASP A 47 -7.38 -4.07 8.58
C ASP A 47 -8.62 -3.65 7.78
N ILE A 48 -9.60 -3.02 8.46
CA ILE A 48 -10.79 -2.51 7.80
C ILE A 48 -10.42 -1.35 6.86
N LEU A 49 -9.66 -0.37 7.36
CA LEU A 49 -9.32 0.82 6.60
C LEU A 49 -8.47 0.51 5.36
N GLN A 50 -7.52 -0.43 5.46
CA GLN A 50 -6.74 -0.86 4.29
C GLN A 50 -7.56 -1.68 3.30
N SER A 51 -8.66 -2.31 3.76
CA SER A 51 -9.53 -3.11 2.90
C SER A 51 -10.50 -2.26 2.06
N VAL A 52 -10.69 -0.99 2.43
CA VAL A 52 -11.51 -0.07 1.64
C VAL A 52 -10.79 0.29 0.35
N PRO A 53 -11.39 0.05 -0.83
CA PRO A 53 -10.77 0.45 -2.09
C PRO A 53 -10.55 1.96 -2.15
N ILE A 54 -9.30 2.37 -2.26
CA ILE A 54 -8.90 3.79 -2.17
C ILE A 54 -9.62 4.64 -3.22
N LEU A 55 -9.66 4.19 -4.46
CA LEU A 55 -10.36 4.90 -5.53
C LEU A 55 -11.89 4.90 -5.33
N GLY A 56 -12.43 3.92 -4.59
CA GLY A 56 -13.86 3.84 -4.30
C GLY A 56 -14.36 4.94 -3.37
N PHE A 57 -13.62 5.28 -2.34
CA PHE A 57 -14.02 6.34 -1.41
C PHE A 57 -13.51 7.74 -1.82
N PHE A 58 -12.68 7.83 -2.84
CA PHE A 58 -12.07 9.09 -3.26
C PHE A 58 -13.11 10.18 -3.58
N PRO A 59 -14.20 9.95 -4.32
CA PRO A 59 -15.22 10.98 -4.54
C PRO A 59 -15.83 11.52 -3.24
N VAL A 60 -16.01 10.65 -2.22
CA VAL A 60 -16.51 11.06 -0.90
C VAL A 60 -15.48 11.92 -0.17
N ALA A 61 -14.20 11.55 -0.22
CA ALA A 61 -13.13 12.34 0.37
C ALA A 61 -13.01 13.72 -0.28
N ILE A 62 -13.09 13.80 -1.60
CA ILE A 62 -13.10 15.07 -2.33
C ILE A 62 -14.28 15.95 -1.85
N ALA A 63 -15.49 15.40 -1.83
CA ALA A 63 -16.67 16.16 -1.40
C ALA A 63 -16.49 16.70 0.02
N PHE A 64 -15.92 15.91 0.94
CA PHE A 64 -15.62 16.34 2.30
C PHE A 64 -14.61 17.50 2.33
N PHE A 65 -13.46 17.38 1.69
CA PHE A 65 -12.45 18.44 1.71
C PHE A 65 -12.93 19.71 1.00
N VAL A 66 -13.68 19.57 -0.12
CA VAL A 66 -14.28 20.71 -0.82
C VAL A 66 -15.31 21.42 0.06
N ALA A 67 -16.14 20.68 0.78
CA ALA A 67 -17.12 21.28 1.72
C ALA A 67 -16.43 21.99 2.87
N VAL A 68 -15.45 21.36 3.53
CA VAL A 68 -14.71 21.95 4.67
C VAL A 68 -13.96 23.21 4.26
N PHE A 69 -13.33 23.21 3.10
CA PHE A 69 -12.53 24.34 2.58
C PHE A 69 -13.29 25.24 1.59
N ARG A 70 -14.63 25.13 1.55
CA ARG A 70 -15.52 25.99 0.76
C ARG A 70 -15.13 26.10 -0.73
N GLY A 71 -14.71 25.00 -1.33
CA GLY A 71 -14.31 24.94 -2.74
C GLY A 71 -12.94 25.57 -3.06
N GLN A 72 -12.19 26.02 -2.04
CA GLN A 72 -10.86 26.57 -2.27
C GLN A 72 -9.88 25.51 -2.76
N ARG A 73 -8.88 25.92 -3.53
CA ARG A 73 -7.82 25.05 -4.08
C ARG A 73 -7.12 24.22 -3.02
N ILE A 74 -6.95 24.74 -1.79
CA ILE A 74 -6.32 24.01 -0.69
C ILE A 74 -7.10 22.75 -0.32
N GLY A 75 -8.43 22.76 -0.41
CA GLY A 75 -9.26 21.57 -0.17
C GLY A 75 -8.99 20.48 -1.20
N LEU A 76 -8.79 20.83 -2.46
CA LEU A 76 -8.45 19.90 -3.54
C LEU A 76 -7.04 19.32 -3.36
N GLU A 77 -6.06 20.16 -3.00
CA GLU A 77 -4.70 19.71 -2.70
C GLU A 77 -4.67 18.74 -1.51
N LEU A 78 -5.42 19.03 -0.44
CA LEU A 78 -5.53 18.16 0.72
C LEU A 78 -6.24 16.85 0.40
N ALA A 79 -7.27 16.87 -0.45
CA ALA A 79 -7.93 15.65 -0.93
C ALA A 79 -6.95 14.75 -1.70
N ALA A 80 -6.15 15.35 -2.60
CA ALA A 80 -5.13 14.62 -3.36
C ALA A 80 -4.05 14.04 -2.43
N ILE A 81 -3.51 14.84 -1.50
CA ILE A 81 -2.51 14.39 -0.53
C ILE A 81 -3.08 13.29 0.37
N PHE A 82 -4.35 13.40 0.79
CA PHE A 82 -5.02 12.39 1.62
C PHE A 82 -5.17 11.06 0.87
N LEU A 83 -5.51 11.07 -0.41
CA LEU A 83 -5.60 9.85 -1.22
C LEU A 83 -4.24 9.15 -1.31
N ILE A 84 -3.17 9.91 -1.59
CA ILE A 84 -1.81 9.38 -1.66
C ILE A 84 -1.39 8.86 -0.27
N PHE A 85 -1.67 9.61 0.79
CA PHE A 85 -1.41 9.22 2.18
C PHE A 85 -2.05 7.87 2.52
N THR A 86 -3.32 7.66 2.18
CA THR A 86 -4.00 6.39 2.46
C THR A 86 -3.39 5.20 1.70
N SER A 87 -2.73 5.44 0.57
CA SER A 87 -2.02 4.39 -0.16
C SER A 87 -0.66 4.01 0.46
N GLN A 88 -0.08 4.90 1.26
CA GLN A 88 1.27 4.75 1.82
C GLN A 88 1.28 4.35 3.30
N ALA A 89 0.30 4.82 4.08
CA ALA A 89 0.33 4.77 5.53
C ALA A 89 0.23 3.35 6.12
N TRP A 90 -0.58 2.49 5.51
CA TRP A 90 -0.90 1.17 6.07
C TRP A 90 0.30 0.24 6.12
N ASN A 91 1.09 0.18 5.05
CA ASN A 91 2.30 -0.66 4.98
C ASN A 91 3.31 -0.29 6.08
N ILE A 92 3.49 1.01 6.32
CA ILE A 92 4.42 1.50 7.34
C ILE A 92 3.87 1.17 8.74
N ALA A 93 2.58 1.40 8.98
CA ALA A 93 1.95 1.14 10.26
C ALA A 93 2.00 -0.35 10.66
N PHE A 94 1.70 -1.24 9.72
CA PHE A 94 1.82 -2.69 9.93
C PHE A 94 3.24 -3.12 10.17
N GLY A 95 4.19 -2.66 9.36
CA GLY A 95 5.59 -3.02 9.52
C GLY A 95 6.16 -2.58 10.86
N VAL A 96 5.84 -1.36 11.31
CA VAL A 96 6.25 -0.88 12.64
C VAL A 96 5.60 -1.69 13.76
N TYR A 97 4.29 -1.96 13.67
CA TYR A 97 3.59 -2.81 14.65
C TYR A 97 4.23 -4.19 14.74
N GLU A 98 4.42 -4.86 13.61
CA GLU A 98 5.01 -6.20 13.54
C GLU A 98 6.40 -6.21 14.16
N THR A 99 7.27 -5.28 13.79
CA THR A 99 8.64 -5.20 14.34
C THR A 99 8.65 -5.01 15.85
N VAL A 100 7.83 -4.10 16.39
CA VAL A 100 7.77 -3.88 17.84
C VAL A 100 7.21 -5.09 18.58
N LYS A 101 6.29 -5.82 17.96
CA LYS A 101 5.66 -7.02 18.55
C LYS A 101 6.59 -8.23 18.56
N THR A 102 7.41 -8.39 17.54
CA THR A 102 8.36 -9.49 17.39
C THR A 102 9.74 -9.19 17.96
N LEU A 103 9.92 -8.04 18.62
CA LEU A 103 11.19 -7.68 19.26
C LEU A 103 11.56 -8.73 20.33
N PRO A 104 12.78 -9.30 20.31
CA PRO A 104 13.24 -10.25 21.30
C PRO A 104 13.08 -9.73 22.73
N ARG A 105 12.50 -10.55 23.59
CA ARG A 105 12.23 -10.17 25.00
C ARG A 105 13.50 -9.84 25.75
N GLU A 106 14.58 -10.53 25.44
CA GLU A 106 15.91 -10.36 26.03
C GLU A 106 16.39 -8.91 25.93
N LEU A 107 16.14 -8.25 24.79
CA LEU A 107 16.51 -6.84 24.62
C LEU A 107 15.72 -5.88 25.49
N VAL A 108 14.43 -6.15 25.62
CA VAL A 108 13.58 -5.33 26.48
C VAL A 108 13.97 -5.56 27.97
N GLU A 109 14.35 -6.78 28.32
CA GLU A 109 14.81 -7.17 29.66
C GLU A 109 16.17 -6.55 29.98
N VAL A 110 17.11 -6.51 29.03
CA VAL A 110 18.38 -5.77 29.18
C VAL A 110 18.10 -4.30 29.51
N GLY A 111 17.19 -3.66 28.78
CA GLY A 111 16.82 -2.28 29.06
C GLY A 111 16.26 -2.08 30.48
N LYS A 112 15.51 -3.06 31.00
CA LYS A 112 14.98 -3.04 32.38
C LYS A 112 16.07 -3.30 33.41
N ALA A 113 16.95 -4.29 33.16
CA ALA A 113 18.05 -4.67 34.07
C ALA A 113 19.03 -3.50 34.27
N PHE A 114 19.31 -2.74 33.21
CA PHE A 114 20.16 -1.56 33.28
C PHE A 114 19.42 -0.25 33.63
N ASN A 115 18.13 -0.35 34.03
CA ASN A 115 17.29 0.81 34.37
C ASN A 115 17.30 1.91 33.31
N PHE A 116 17.23 1.55 32.03
CA PHE A 116 17.20 2.53 30.96
C PHE A 116 15.98 3.44 31.07
N SER A 117 16.19 4.74 30.91
CA SER A 117 15.07 5.67 30.79
C SER A 117 14.22 5.32 29.57
N LYS A 118 12.92 5.70 29.59
CA LYS A 118 12.03 5.47 28.43
C LYS A 118 12.61 6.04 27.13
N THR A 119 13.15 7.24 27.19
CA THR A 119 13.77 7.91 26.05
C THR A 119 14.95 7.11 25.52
N PHE A 120 15.82 6.63 26.39
CA PHE A 120 16.99 5.83 26.01
C PHE A 120 16.57 4.47 25.42
N THR A 121 15.58 3.81 26.00
CA THR A 121 15.00 2.56 25.46
C THR A 121 14.44 2.77 24.04
N ILE A 122 13.73 3.88 23.82
CA ILE A 122 13.21 4.21 22.48
C ILE A 122 14.37 4.43 21.50
N GLN A 123 15.36 5.22 21.87
CA GLN A 123 16.49 5.56 20.99
C GLN A 123 17.40 4.39 20.68
N ARG A 124 17.64 3.49 21.65
CA ARG A 124 18.62 2.41 21.54
C ARG A 124 18.07 1.04 21.22
N ILE A 125 16.76 0.83 21.44
CA ILE A 125 16.12 -0.47 21.19
C ILE A 125 15.04 -0.33 20.10
N TYR A 126 14.00 0.47 20.33
CA TYR A 126 12.86 0.50 19.41
C TYR A 126 13.18 1.14 18.05
N LEU A 127 13.78 2.34 18.04
CA LEU A 127 14.08 3.03 16.78
C LEU A 127 15.04 2.23 15.89
N PRO A 128 16.19 1.73 16.39
CA PRO A 128 17.07 0.90 15.57
C PRO A 128 16.37 -0.33 15.01
N ALA A 129 15.61 -1.05 15.83
CA ALA A 129 14.88 -2.25 15.40
C ALA A 129 13.85 -1.96 14.29
N MET A 130 13.22 -0.78 14.30
CA MET A 130 12.23 -0.40 13.29
C MET A 130 12.85 0.07 11.96
N VAL A 131 14.12 0.51 11.95
CA VAL A 131 14.77 1.09 10.76
C VAL A 131 14.67 0.19 9.52
N PRO A 132 15.03 -1.11 9.57
CA PRO A 132 14.97 -1.97 8.38
C PRO A 132 13.57 -2.07 7.79
N THR A 133 12.58 -2.25 8.66
CA THR A 133 11.18 -2.37 8.26
C THR A 133 10.62 -1.06 7.70
N ILE A 134 10.95 0.07 8.32
CA ILE A 134 10.54 1.40 7.82
C ILE A 134 11.14 1.65 6.45
N VAL A 135 12.44 1.42 6.27
CA VAL A 135 13.13 1.65 4.99
C VAL A 135 12.52 0.77 3.88
N PHE A 136 12.33 -0.51 4.17
CA PHE A 136 11.71 -1.42 3.21
C PHE A 136 10.29 -0.99 2.82
N ASN A 137 9.42 -0.76 3.81
CA ASN A 137 8.04 -0.37 3.55
C ASN A 137 7.93 1.03 2.92
N SER A 138 8.91 1.92 3.14
CA SER A 138 8.97 3.21 2.46
C SER A 138 9.15 3.07 0.96
N GLY A 139 10.00 2.14 0.49
CA GLY A 139 10.16 1.85 -0.93
C GLY A 139 8.86 1.36 -1.59
N VAL A 140 8.16 0.45 -0.91
CA VAL A 140 6.86 -0.07 -1.38
C VAL A 140 5.80 1.04 -1.37
N SER A 141 5.72 1.80 -0.27
CA SER A 141 4.75 2.89 -0.11
C SER A 141 4.96 4.00 -1.14
N MET A 142 6.20 4.31 -1.50
CA MET A 142 6.50 5.30 -2.54
C MET A 142 6.01 4.83 -3.92
N ALA A 143 6.24 3.57 -4.29
CA ALA A 143 5.72 3.00 -5.53
C ALA A 143 4.18 3.04 -5.59
N ASN A 144 3.50 2.69 -4.48
CA ASN A 144 2.06 2.78 -4.36
C ASN A 144 1.57 4.22 -4.48
N GLY A 145 2.27 5.17 -3.84
CA GLY A 145 1.94 6.59 -3.91
C GLY A 145 1.91 7.12 -5.33
N TRP A 146 2.86 6.74 -6.18
CA TRP A 146 2.88 7.12 -7.60
C TRP A 146 1.68 6.57 -8.37
N TYR A 147 1.25 5.34 -8.06
CA TYR A 147 0.07 4.75 -8.69
C TYR A 147 -1.20 5.59 -8.42
N PHE A 148 -1.41 6.01 -7.16
CA PHE A 148 -2.59 6.78 -6.78
C PHE A 148 -2.47 8.28 -7.08
N LEU A 149 -1.24 8.82 -7.18
CA LEU A 149 -0.98 10.20 -7.50
C LEU A 149 -1.68 10.63 -8.81
N MET A 150 -1.60 9.79 -9.85
CA MET A 150 -2.20 10.09 -11.14
C MET A 150 -3.71 10.29 -11.04
N ALA A 151 -4.39 9.41 -10.28
CA ALA A 151 -5.82 9.54 -10.04
C ALA A 151 -6.15 10.76 -9.17
N SER A 152 -5.29 11.09 -8.21
CA SER A 152 -5.50 12.21 -7.29
C SER A 152 -5.36 13.60 -7.93
N GLU A 153 -4.66 13.71 -9.04
CA GLU A 153 -4.48 14.94 -9.77
C GLU A 153 -5.65 15.26 -10.72
N ILE A 154 -6.53 14.27 -10.93
CA ILE A 154 -7.72 14.38 -11.75
C ILE A 154 -8.93 14.22 -10.82
N ILE A 155 -9.61 15.31 -10.54
CA ILE A 155 -10.70 15.36 -9.57
C ILE A 155 -12.00 15.61 -10.32
N THR A 156 -12.94 14.67 -10.24
CA THR A 156 -14.28 14.82 -10.79
C THR A 156 -15.25 15.20 -9.68
N LEU A 157 -15.87 16.37 -9.79
CA LEU A 157 -16.87 16.89 -8.88
C LEU A 157 -18.21 16.98 -9.63
N GLY A 158 -19.07 15.98 -9.49
CA GLY A 158 -20.31 15.88 -10.26
C GLY A 158 -20.02 15.85 -11.77
N SER A 159 -20.46 16.88 -12.51
CA SER A 159 -20.21 17.01 -13.94
C SER A 159 -18.94 17.81 -14.27
N GLN A 160 -18.24 18.37 -13.27
CA GLN A 160 -17.04 19.18 -13.48
C GLN A 160 -15.78 18.37 -13.17
N GLU A 161 -14.84 18.40 -14.09
CA GLU A 161 -13.50 17.85 -13.91
C GLU A 161 -12.54 18.97 -13.53
N VAL A 162 -11.98 18.89 -12.33
CA VAL A 162 -10.96 19.82 -11.84
C VAL A 162 -9.60 19.12 -11.89
N ARG A 163 -8.64 19.73 -12.56
CA ARG A 163 -7.30 19.21 -12.74
C ARG A 163 -6.30 19.98 -11.90
N LEU A 164 -5.63 19.32 -10.99
CA LEU A 164 -4.51 19.88 -10.27
C LEU A 164 -3.25 19.83 -11.15
N PRO A 165 -2.38 20.86 -11.12
CA PRO A 165 -1.15 20.84 -11.91
C PRO A 165 -0.26 19.68 -11.47
N GLY A 166 0.12 18.80 -12.42
CA GLY A 166 0.93 17.63 -12.16
C GLY A 166 1.08 16.73 -13.38
N LEU A 167 1.83 15.63 -13.22
CA LEU A 167 2.10 14.66 -14.29
C LEU A 167 0.84 13.91 -14.71
N GLY A 168 -0.08 13.61 -13.74
CA GLY A 168 -1.33 12.94 -14.02
C GLY A 168 -2.25 13.77 -14.91
N SER A 169 -2.49 15.00 -14.52
CA SER A 169 -3.31 15.92 -15.29
C SER A 169 -2.69 16.26 -16.65
N SER A 170 -1.35 16.42 -16.71
CA SER A 170 -0.63 16.65 -17.96
C SER A 170 -0.76 15.48 -18.91
N MET A 171 -0.63 14.25 -18.41
CA MET A 171 -0.79 13.03 -19.19
C MET A 171 -2.21 12.94 -19.78
N MET A 172 -3.24 13.20 -18.99
CA MET A 172 -4.62 13.18 -19.49
C MET A 172 -4.87 14.28 -20.53
N ASN A 173 -4.26 15.46 -20.38
CA ASN A 173 -4.33 16.51 -21.40
C ASN A 173 -3.69 16.04 -22.72
N TYR A 174 -2.50 15.42 -22.68
CA TYR A 174 -1.86 14.89 -23.87
C TYR A 174 -2.67 13.75 -24.50
N LEU A 175 -3.28 12.88 -23.67
CA LEU A 175 -4.19 11.84 -24.15
C LEU A 175 -5.40 12.42 -24.88
N ALA A 176 -6.06 13.42 -24.31
CA ALA A 176 -7.22 14.09 -24.92
C ALA A 176 -6.86 14.77 -26.26
N GLN A 177 -5.63 15.25 -26.41
CA GLN A 177 -5.11 15.82 -27.64
C GLN A 177 -4.60 14.79 -28.66
N GLY A 178 -4.64 13.49 -28.34
CA GLY A 178 -4.03 12.45 -29.18
C GLY A 178 -2.50 12.53 -29.26
N ASN A 179 -1.86 13.29 -28.37
CA ASN A 179 -0.41 13.48 -28.34
C ASN A 179 0.28 12.35 -27.60
N ILE A 180 0.54 11.24 -28.30
CA ILE A 180 1.20 10.05 -27.75
C ILE A 180 2.60 10.36 -27.24
N LEU A 181 3.35 11.25 -27.92
CA LEU A 181 4.69 11.63 -27.48
C LEU A 181 4.65 12.32 -26.11
N GLY A 182 3.69 13.22 -25.86
CA GLY A 182 3.50 13.87 -24.57
C GLY A 182 3.18 12.87 -23.46
N VAL A 183 2.38 11.85 -23.75
CA VAL A 183 2.08 10.76 -22.81
C VAL A 183 3.34 9.97 -22.46
N VAL A 184 4.11 9.56 -23.47
CA VAL A 184 5.38 8.83 -23.29
C VAL A 184 6.38 9.66 -22.47
N MET A 185 6.45 10.97 -22.69
CA MET A 185 7.29 11.88 -21.91
C MET A 185 6.85 11.94 -20.42
N CYS A 186 5.55 11.99 -20.14
CA CYS A 186 5.05 11.93 -18.75
C CYS A 186 5.43 10.61 -18.07
N ILE A 187 5.21 9.48 -18.76
CA ILE A 187 5.59 8.15 -18.26
C ILE A 187 7.09 8.06 -18.02
N GLY A 188 7.89 8.47 -19.01
CA GLY A 188 9.35 8.48 -18.90
C GLY A 188 9.83 9.33 -17.72
N THR A 189 9.17 10.46 -17.45
CA THR A 189 9.48 11.32 -16.30
C THR A 189 9.16 10.62 -14.98
N ILE A 190 8.02 9.93 -14.85
CA ILE A 190 7.67 9.15 -13.65
C ILE A 190 8.68 8.03 -13.44
N VAL A 191 8.98 7.26 -14.48
CA VAL A 191 9.95 6.16 -14.43
C VAL A 191 11.34 6.67 -14.02
N LEU A 192 11.77 7.79 -14.61
CA LEU A 192 13.05 8.42 -14.29
C LEU A 192 13.12 8.86 -12.82
N ILE A 193 12.10 9.56 -12.31
CA ILE A 193 12.06 10.02 -10.91
C ILE A 193 12.11 8.80 -9.98
N ASN A 194 11.31 7.76 -10.25
CA ASN A 194 11.32 6.56 -9.43
C ASN A 194 12.65 5.81 -9.50
N ALA A 195 13.25 5.70 -10.67
CA ALA A 195 14.56 5.09 -10.82
C ALA A 195 15.64 5.86 -10.03
N LEU A 196 15.61 7.19 -10.09
CA LEU A 196 16.52 8.03 -9.31
C LEU A 196 16.28 7.85 -7.80
N LEU A 197 15.03 7.87 -7.33
CA LEU A 197 14.70 7.62 -5.93
C LEU A 197 15.17 6.23 -5.49
N GLN A 198 14.93 5.22 -6.31
CA GLN A 198 15.31 3.84 -6.00
C GLN A 198 16.84 3.68 -5.92
N VAL A 199 17.58 4.24 -6.87
CA VAL A 199 19.04 4.07 -6.95
C VAL A 199 19.77 4.96 -5.96
N LEU A 200 19.36 6.24 -5.84
CA LEU A 200 20.08 7.24 -5.05
C LEU A 200 19.67 7.28 -3.58
N ILE A 201 18.43 6.86 -3.26
CA ILE A 201 17.91 6.94 -1.89
C ILE A 201 17.64 5.56 -1.33
N PHE A 202 16.74 4.77 -1.93
CA PHE A 202 16.27 3.53 -1.29
C PHE A 202 17.33 2.43 -1.24
N ARG A 203 18.10 2.21 -2.32
CA ARG A 203 19.18 1.19 -2.30
C ARG A 203 20.25 1.46 -1.22
N PRO A 204 20.81 2.67 -1.11
CA PRO A 204 21.72 2.99 -0.01
C PRO A 204 21.09 2.86 1.37
N LEU A 205 19.82 3.32 1.53
CA LEU A 205 19.11 3.20 2.80
C LEU A 205 18.85 1.74 3.20
N VAL A 206 18.51 0.86 2.24
CA VAL A 206 18.34 -0.58 2.51
C VAL A 206 19.64 -1.18 3.00
N LYS A 207 20.77 -0.94 2.33
CA LYS A 207 22.09 -1.42 2.77
C LYS A 207 22.45 -0.88 4.16
N TRP A 208 22.23 0.42 4.39
CA TRP A 208 22.48 1.02 5.70
C TRP A 208 21.58 0.42 6.78
N SER A 209 20.32 0.10 6.46
CA SER A 209 19.39 -0.49 7.41
C SER A 209 19.77 -1.90 7.85
N GLU A 210 20.55 -2.63 7.04
CA GLU A 210 21.07 -3.96 7.39
C GLU A 210 21.96 -3.94 8.64
N LEU A 211 22.59 -2.81 8.95
CA LEU A 211 23.35 -2.62 10.19
C LEU A 211 22.50 -2.74 11.47
N PHE A 212 21.20 -2.60 11.37
CA PHE A 212 20.26 -2.66 12.48
C PHE A 212 19.51 -3.98 12.55
N GLN A 213 19.83 -4.94 11.67
CA GLN A 213 19.24 -6.27 11.70
C GLN A 213 19.92 -7.15 12.75
N TYR A 214 19.13 -7.81 13.57
CA TYR A 214 19.55 -8.63 14.72
C TYR A 214 20.44 -9.81 14.34
N ASN A 215 20.17 -10.43 13.19
CA ASN A 215 20.83 -11.64 12.72
C ASN A 215 21.80 -11.35 11.55
N ALA A 216 22.23 -10.12 11.38
CA ALA A 216 23.17 -9.77 10.33
C ALA A 216 24.55 -10.33 10.67
N VAL A 217 24.83 -11.54 10.23
CA VAL A 217 26.17 -12.08 10.10
C VAL A 217 26.78 -11.46 8.84
N GLY A 218 27.26 -10.24 8.93
CA GLY A 218 27.82 -9.52 7.78
C GLY A 218 28.78 -8.44 8.23
N THR A 219 29.86 -8.27 7.50
CA THR A 219 30.78 -7.14 7.60
C THR A 219 30.04 -5.83 7.37
N ALA A 220 30.30 -4.83 8.22
CA ALA A 220 29.78 -3.49 8.03
C ALA A 220 30.05 -3.02 6.58
N PRO A 221 29.06 -2.43 5.90
CA PRO A 221 29.28 -1.91 4.56
C PRO A 221 30.37 -0.84 4.58
N GLU A 222 31.36 -0.97 3.71
CA GLU A 222 32.49 -0.04 3.56
C GLU A 222 32.12 1.34 2.97
N TRP A 223 30.90 1.81 3.14
CA TRP A 223 30.40 2.94 2.38
C TRP A 223 29.98 4.13 3.25
N PRO A 224 30.67 5.25 3.16
CA PRO A 224 30.02 6.53 3.40
C PRO A 224 29.44 7.01 2.10
N THR A 225 28.17 7.26 1.90
CA THR A 225 27.84 8.14 0.79
C THR A 225 26.52 8.89 0.95
N VAL A 226 25.44 8.37 0.45
CA VAL A 226 24.16 9.08 0.50
C VAL A 226 23.48 8.83 1.85
N ALA A 227 23.67 7.64 2.44
CA ALA A 227 23.08 7.31 3.72
C ALA A 227 23.69 8.14 4.87
N ASP A 228 25.01 8.39 4.86
CA ASP A 228 25.66 9.23 5.86
C ASP A 228 25.27 10.70 5.71
N VAL A 229 25.16 11.20 4.46
CA VAL A 229 24.65 12.55 4.20
C VAL A 229 23.19 12.69 4.66
N LEU A 230 22.34 11.69 4.38
CA LEU A 230 20.95 11.69 4.85
C LEU A 230 20.87 11.57 6.37
N PHE A 231 21.76 10.80 6.99
CA PHE A 231 21.84 10.66 8.45
C PHE A 231 22.29 11.96 9.12
N ASP A 232 23.31 12.62 8.58
CA ASP A 232 23.79 13.89 9.09
C ASP A 232 22.79 15.02 8.85
N PHE A 233 22.11 15.02 7.72
CA PHE A 233 20.97 15.91 7.46
C PHE A 233 19.81 15.63 8.42
N GLY A 234 19.51 14.36 8.68
CA GLY A 234 18.53 13.95 9.68
C GLY A 234 18.89 14.42 11.10
N LYS A 235 20.18 14.36 11.48
CA LYS A 235 20.68 14.91 12.74
C LYS A 235 20.53 16.44 12.79
N ALA A 236 20.89 17.14 11.71
CA ALA A 236 20.76 18.58 11.61
C ALA A 236 19.30 19.04 11.77
N LEU A 237 18.35 18.29 11.22
CA LEU A 237 16.91 18.51 11.38
C LEU A 237 16.32 17.96 12.70
N LYS A 238 17.15 17.40 13.58
CA LYS A 238 16.71 16.78 14.84
C LYS A 238 15.62 15.71 14.64
N VAL A 239 15.69 14.96 13.56
CA VAL A 239 14.71 13.94 13.19
C VAL A 239 14.61 12.86 14.27
N ASP A 240 15.73 12.50 14.91
CA ASP A 240 15.80 11.61 16.07
C ASP A 240 14.89 12.09 17.22
N THR A 241 14.93 13.39 17.53
CA THR A 241 14.08 14.00 18.57
C THR A 241 12.58 13.90 18.22
N VAL A 242 12.24 14.15 16.96
CA VAL A 242 10.86 14.02 16.48
C VAL A 242 10.39 12.57 16.54
N LEU A 243 11.21 11.63 16.08
CA LEU A 243 10.92 10.20 16.11
C LEU A 243 10.75 9.69 17.55
N VAL A 244 11.65 10.07 18.46
CA VAL A 244 11.54 9.75 19.89
C VAL A 244 10.23 10.28 20.46
N LYS A 245 9.86 11.50 20.14
CA LYS A 245 8.61 12.12 20.59
C LYS A 245 7.38 11.35 20.06
N LEU A 246 7.36 10.98 18.78
CA LEU A 246 6.29 10.18 18.18
C LEU A 246 6.14 8.82 18.87
N VAL A 247 7.24 8.08 19.03
CA VAL A 247 7.25 6.78 19.72
C VAL A 247 6.82 6.93 21.18
N SER A 248 7.33 7.95 21.89
CA SER A 248 6.96 8.22 23.29
C SER A 248 5.48 8.54 23.45
N LEU A 249 4.87 9.26 22.50
CA LEU A 249 3.43 9.55 22.50
C LEU A 249 2.63 8.25 22.30
N GLY A 250 3.06 7.38 21.38
CA GLY A 250 2.41 6.09 21.15
C GLY A 250 2.42 5.18 22.39
N THR A 251 3.48 5.20 23.18
CA THR A 251 3.63 4.37 24.40
C THR A 251 2.99 4.98 25.65
N LYS A 252 2.63 6.26 25.65
CA LYS A 252 2.03 6.91 26.83
C LYS A 252 0.70 6.27 27.19
N LYS A 253 0.48 6.02 28.51
CA LYS A 253 -0.87 5.78 29.01
C LYS A 253 -1.68 7.06 28.81
N LEU A 254 -2.85 6.95 28.21
CA LEU A 254 -3.76 8.09 28.08
C LEU A 254 -4.09 8.65 29.46
N SER A 255 -3.98 9.98 29.63
CA SER A 255 -4.52 10.67 30.81
C SER A 255 -6.03 10.42 30.92
N ALA A 256 -6.60 10.62 32.09
CA ALA A 256 -8.05 10.47 32.30
C ALA A 256 -8.84 11.35 31.32
N VAL A 257 -8.38 12.59 31.11
CA VAL A 257 -8.99 13.54 30.15
C VAL A 257 -8.89 13.01 28.71
N ALA A 258 -7.72 12.52 28.32
CA ALA A 258 -7.53 11.97 26.97
C ALA A 258 -8.36 10.70 26.74
N LYS A 259 -8.56 9.87 27.78
CA LYS A 259 -9.51 8.74 27.70
C LYS A 259 -10.94 9.21 27.51
N TYR A 260 -11.36 10.22 28.25
CA TYR A 260 -12.70 10.79 28.14
C TYR A 260 -12.92 11.36 26.72
N VAL A 261 -11.99 12.16 26.22
CA VAL A 261 -12.02 12.67 24.84
C VAL A 261 -12.09 11.53 23.83
N PHE A 262 -11.30 10.45 24.02
CA PHE A 262 -11.34 9.27 23.17
C PHE A 262 -12.71 8.58 23.20
N TYR A 263 -13.35 8.45 24.37
CA TYR A 263 -14.70 7.89 24.48
C TYR A 263 -15.76 8.79 23.83
N VAL A 264 -15.65 10.11 23.99
CA VAL A 264 -16.57 11.07 23.34
C VAL A 264 -16.43 11.01 21.82
N ILE A 265 -15.19 11.01 21.30
CA ILE A 265 -14.94 10.84 19.87
C ILE A 265 -15.44 9.48 19.39
N GLY A 266 -15.18 8.41 20.14
CA GLY A 266 -15.67 7.07 19.83
C GLY A 266 -17.21 7.01 19.80
N ALA A 267 -17.86 7.60 20.77
CA ALA A 267 -19.32 7.69 20.81
C ALA A 267 -19.89 8.54 19.65
N ALA A 268 -19.25 9.66 19.33
CA ALA A 268 -19.61 10.49 18.18
C ALA A 268 -19.42 9.75 16.83
N LEU A 269 -18.35 8.97 16.71
CA LEU A 269 -18.13 8.12 15.53
C LEU A 269 -19.17 7.01 15.42
N VAL A 270 -19.48 6.32 16.52
CA VAL A 270 -20.51 5.28 16.56
C VAL A 270 -21.88 5.87 16.26
N GLY A 271 -22.21 7.02 16.85
CA GLY A 271 -23.47 7.74 16.59
C GLY A 271 -23.56 8.23 15.14
N GLY A 272 -22.46 8.78 14.62
CA GLY A 272 -22.34 9.19 13.21
C GLY A 272 -22.48 8.02 12.25
N LEU A 273 -21.87 6.88 12.55
CA LEU A 273 -22.01 5.65 11.77
C LEU A 273 -23.46 5.12 11.84
N GLY A 274 -24.07 5.11 13.02
CA GLY A 274 -25.47 4.74 13.18
C GLY A 274 -26.41 5.64 12.39
N TYR A 275 -26.20 6.96 12.43
CA TYR A 275 -26.93 7.92 11.62
C TYR A 275 -26.69 7.70 10.12
N LEU A 276 -25.46 7.44 9.70
CA LEU A 276 -25.12 7.14 8.32
C LEU A 276 -25.83 5.88 7.82
N ILE A 277 -25.85 4.82 8.62
CA ILE A 277 -26.58 3.59 8.31
C ILE A 277 -28.08 3.88 8.21
N PHE A 278 -28.67 4.58 9.20
CA PHE A 278 -30.07 4.98 9.16
C PHE A 278 -30.39 5.80 7.91
N TRP A 279 -29.56 6.80 7.58
CA TRP A 279 -29.74 7.63 6.40
C TRP A 279 -29.58 6.84 5.10
N LEU A 280 -28.64 5.91 5.01
CA LEU A 280 -28.45 5.05 3.84
C LEU A 280 -29.69 4.18 3.56
N PHE A 281 -30.32 3.67 4.61
CA PHE A 281 -31.51 2.83 4.52
C PHE A 281 -32.83 3.60 4.67
N SER A 282 -32.81 4.94 4.67
CA SER A 282 -34.02 5.78 4.62
C SER A 282 -34.46 6.06 3.17
N PRO A 283 -35.77 6.23 2.92
CA PRO A 283 -36.25 6.64 1.58
C PRO A 283 -35.69 8.01 1.16
N PRO A 284 -35.50 8.27 -0.15
CA PRO A 284 -35.69 7.35 -1.27
C PRO A 284 -34.59 6.31 -1.37
N TYR A 285 -34.94 5.08 -1.71
CA TYR A 285 -33.96 4.02 -1.91
C TYR A 285 -33.48 4.00 -3.37
N PRO A 286 -32.17 3.83 -3.63
CA PRO A 286 -31.65 3.58 -4.96
C PRO A 286 -31.92 2.11 -5.37
N SER A 287 -33.20 1.71 -5.45
CA SER A 287 -33.64 0.33 -5.65
C SER A 287 -33.05 -0.33 -6.89
N ASN A 288 -32.92 0.44 -7.99
CA ASN A 288 -32.34 -0.05 -9.23
C ASN A 288 -30.85 -0.41 -9.10
N ILE A 289 -30.14 0.25 -8.21
CA ILE A 289 -28.71 0.01 -7.97
C ILE A 289 -28.51 -1.15 -7.00
N LEU A 290 -29.32 -1.21 -5.94
CA LEU A 290 -29.28 -2.30 -4.96
C LEU A 290 -29.45 -3.68 -5.60
N SER A 291 -30.35 -3.81 -6.56
CA SER A 291 -30.56 -5.07 -7.29
C SER A 291 -29.36 -5.48 -8.17
N GLN A 292 -28.56 -4.54 -8.62
CA GLN A 292 -27.40 -4.78 -9.49
C GLN A 292 -26.12 -5.13 -8.71
N ILE A 293 -25.99 -4.69 -7.44
CA ILE A 293 -24.80 -4.88 -6.62
C ILE A 293 -24.36 -6.36 -6.54
N PRO A 294 -25.23 -7.35 -6.24
CA PRO A 294 -24.78 -8.75 -6.11
C PRO A 294 -24.17 -9.31 -7.40
N ALA A 295 -24.80 -9.07 -8.53
CA ALA A 295 -24.30 -9.51 -9.82
C ALA A 295 -22.99 -8.82 -10.19
N ALA A 296 -22.91 -7.52 -10.00
CA ALA A 296 -21.71 -6.71 -10.25
C ALA A 296 -20.53 -7.15 -9.36
N LEU A 297 -20.76 -7.38 -8.06
CA LEU A 297 -19.74 -7.92 -7.13
C LEU A 297 -19.24 -9.29 -7.57
N THR A 298 -20.13 -10.18 -7.98
CA THR A 298 -19.76 -11.54 -8.42
C THR A 298 -18.82 -11.50 -9.62
N VAL A 299 -19.20 -10.73 -10.65
CA VAL A 299 -18.40 -10.61 -11.88
C VAL A 299 -17.02 -9.99 -11.60
N THR A 300 -16.97 -8.90 -10.85
CA THR A 300 -15.69 -8.28 -10.46
C THR A 300 -14.84 -9.24 -9.61
N THR A 301 -15.45 -9.98 -8.67
CA THR A 301 -14.74 -10.96 -7.85
C THR A 301 -14.09 -12.04 -8.71
N MET A 302 -14.79 -12.56 -9.72
CA MET A 302 -14.22 -13.56 -10.63
C MET A 302 -12.99 -13.01 -11.39
N ARG A 303 -13.05 -11.77 -11.88
CA ARG A 303 -11.91 -11.11 -12.53
C ARG A 303 -10.74 -10.89 -11.57
N VAL A 304 -11.03 -10.43 -10.35
CA VAL A 304 -10.03 -10.23 -9.31
C VAL A 304 -9.35 -11.55 -8.94
N VAL A 305 -10.10 -12.63 -8.74
CA VAL A 305 -9.55 -13.96 -8.48
C VAL A 305 -8.64 -14.41 -9.63
N ALA A 306 -9.11 -14.28 -10.88
CA ALA A 306 -8.32 -14.63 -12.05
C ALA A 306 -7.00 -13.81 -12.11
N ALA A 307 -7.07 -12.49 -11.88
CA ALA A 307 -5.90 -11.61 -11.88
C ALA A 307 -4.91 -11.99 -10.76
N VAL A 308 -5.39 -12.29 -9.54
CA VAL A 308 -4.52 -12.69 -8.41
C VAL A 308 -3.84 -14.02 -8.69
N VAL A 309 -4.56 -15.01 -9.20
CA VAL A 309 -3.98 -16.32 -9.57
C VAL A 309 -2.89 -16.14 -10.62
N ILE A 310 -3.17 -15.38 -11.68
CA ILE A 310 -2.19 -15.10 -12.73
C ILE A 310 -1.00 -14.32 -12.17
N ALA A 311 -1.24 -13.30 -11.33
CA ALA A 311 -0.18 -12.51 -10.69
C ALA A 311 0.77 -13.38 -9.86
N VAL A 312 0.23 -14.28 -9.03
CA VAL A 312 1.03 -15.22 -8.22
C VAL A 312 1.82 -16.17 -9.10
N LEU A 313 1.19 -16.76 -10.12
CA LEU A 313 1.87 -17.68 -11.03
C LEU A 313 3.00 -16.99 -11.80
N LEU A 314 2.80 -15.78 -12.26
CA LEU A 314 3.83 -14.98 -12.93
C LEU A 314 4.95 -14.54 -12.00
N ALA A 315 4.67 -14.31 -10.71
CA ALA A 315 5.69 -13.92 -9.72
C ALA A 315 6.57 -15.10 -9.28
N LEU A 316 6.05 -16.34 -9.28
CA LEU A 316 6.77 -17.53 -8.79
C LEU A 316 8.18 -17.73 -9.38
N PRO A 317 8.42 -17.62 -10.69
CA PRO A 317 9.77 -17.78 -11.25
C PRO A 317 10.78 -16.78 -10.69
N PHE A 318 10.35 -15.52 -10.48
CA PHE A 318 11.18 -14.47 -9.90
C PHE A 318 11.48 -14.74 -8.43
N VAL A 319 10.50 -15.24 -7.68
CA VAL A 319 10.67 -15.62 -6.26
C VAL A 319 11.64 -16.79 -6.12
N ILE A 320 11.50 -17.83 -6.93
CA ILE A 320 12.43 -18.98 -6.95
C ILE A 320 13.86 -18.51 -7.27
N ARG A 321 13.99 -17.57 -8.17
CA ARG A 321 15.31 -16.97 -8.49
C ARG A 321 15.87 -16.18 -7.32
N SER A 322 15.01 -15.45 -6.60
CA SER A 322 15.37 -14.65 -5.42
C SER A 322 15.92 -15.50 -4.28
N VAL A 323 15.34 -16.67 -4.02
CA VAL A 323 15.80 -17.61 -2.98
C VAL A 323 17.23 -18.10 -3.27
N LYS A 324 17.56 -18.30 -4.54
CA LYS A 324 18.87 -18.86 -4.95
C LYS A 324 19.99 -17.82 -4.99
N ASN A 325 19.65 -16.53 -5.06
CA ASN A 325 20.63 -15.47 -5.24
C ASN A 325 20.13 -14.14 -4.68
N VAL A 326 20.76 -13.68 -3.61
CA VAL A 326 20.41 -12.43 -2.90
C VAL A 326 20.57 -11.20 -3.82
N ALA A 327 21.61 -11.16 -4.65
CA ALA A 327 21.79 -10.06 -5.60
C ALA A 327 20.66 -10.04 -6.66
N ALA A 328 20.21 -11.21 -7.11
CA ALA A 328 19.05 -11.30 -7.99
C ALA A 328 17.77 -10.81 -7.29
N ALA A 329 17.59 -11.14 -6.00
CA ALA A 329 16.45 -10.67 -5.22
C ALA A 329 16.41 -9.14 -5.12
N GLN A 330 17.53 -8.50 -4.82
CA GLN A 330 17.64 -7.04 -4.76
C GLN A 330 17.38 -6.37 -6.12
N ASN A 331 17.86 -6.96 -7.21
CA ASN A 331 17.61 -6.44 -8.56
C ASN A 331 16.13 -6.60 -8.95
N ILE A 332 15.52 -7.75 -8.66
CA ILE A 332 14.08 -7.99 -8.90
C ILE A 332 13.24 -7.02 -8.09
N TYR A 333 13.56 -6.82 -6.81
CA TYR A 333 12.88 -5.84 -5.96
C TYR A 333 12.99 -4.42 -6.54
N SER A 334 14.18 -3.98 -6.92
CA SER A 334 14.40 -2.65 -7.48
C SER A 334 13.65 -2.44 -8.80
N LEU A 335 13.70 -3.44 -9.68
CA LEU A 335 12.98 -3.40 -10.96
C LEU A 335 11.47 -3.37 -10.74
N ALA A 336 10.97 -4.22 -9.85
CA ALA A 336 9.56 -4.24 -9.49
C ALA A 336 9.10 -2.91 -8.87
N SER A 337 9.94 -2.25 -8.07
CA SER A 337 9.64 -0.93 -7.50
C SER A 337 9.50 0.15 -8.59
N ILE A 338 10.39 0.14 -9.58
CA ILE A 338 10.34 1.09 -10.69
C ILE A 338 9.12 0.83 -11.57
N LEU A 339 8.92 -0.41 -12.01
CA LEU A 339 7.83 -0.77 -12.91
C LEU A 339 6.46 -0.71 -12.23
N GLY A 340 6.39 -1.09 -10.95
CA GLY A 340 5.16 -1.03 -10.14
C GLY A 340 4.68 0.39 -9.85
N SER A 341 5.52 1.39 -10.03
CA SER A 341 5.14 2.80 -9.92
C SER A 341 4.42 3.34 -11.16
N ILE A 342 4.42 2.59 -12.28
CA ILE A 342 3.73 2.99 -13.49
C ILE A 342 2.22 2.80 -13.25
N PRO A 343 1.41 3.87 -13.31
CA PRO A 343 -0.02 3.77 -13.06
C PRO A 343 -0.72 2.90 -14.12
N ALA A 344 -1.66 2.06 -13.70
CA ALA A 344 -2.45 1.22 -14.61
C ALA A 344 -3.13 2.03 -15.72
N VAL A 345 -3.60 3.24 -15.39
CA VAL A 345 -4.27 4.16 -16.33
C VAL A 345 -3.45 4.41 -17.60
N VAL A 346 -2.12 4.37 -17.48
CA VAL A 346 -1.21 4.57 -18.63
C VAL A 346 -1.37 3.49 -19.71
N PHE A 347 -1.74 2.28 -19.31
CA PHE A 347 -1.89 1.16 -20.22
C PHE A 347 -3.25 1.14 -20.95
N TYR A 348 -4.19 1.99 -20.56
CA TYR A 348 -5.51 2.03 -21.21
C TYR A 348 -5.47 2.40 -22.68
N PRO A 349 -4.82 3.51 -23.11
CA PRO A 349 -4.88 3.92 -24.49
C PRO A 349 -4.37 2.86 -25.46
N PRO A 350 -3.18 2.26 -25.25
CA PRO A 350 -2.70 1.21 -26.14
C PRO A 350 -3.59 -0.05 -26.08
N ILE A 351 -4.13 -0.40 -24.92
CA ILE A 351 -4.98 -1.56 -24.73
C ILE A 351 -6.32 -1.39 -25.49
N VAL A 352 -6.94 -0.23 -25.34
CA VAL A 352 -8.20 0.09 -26.04
C VAL A 352 -7.98 0.19 -27.56
N ALA A 353 -6.84 0.74 -27.99
CA ALA A 353 -6.49 0.83 -29.41
C ALA A 353 -6.29 -0.55 -30.05
N LEU A 354 -5.77 -1.53 -29.31
CA LEU A 354 -5.50 -2.89 -29.81
C LEU A 354 -6.73 -3.77 -29.92
N GLY A 355 -7.74 -3.58 -29.05
CA GLY A 355 -8.80 -4.59 -28.89
C GLY A 355 -10.22 -4.14 -29.12
N GLY A 356 -10.54 -2.87 -29.05
CA GLY A 356 -11.92 -2.41 -29.11
C GLY A 356 -12.84 -3.06 -28.07
N ARG A 357 -14.16 -2.93 -28.24
CA ARG A 357 -15.17 -3.44 -27.29
C ARG A 357 -15.14 -4.97 -27.10
N ALA A 358 -14.79 -5.72 -28.13
CA ALA A 358 -14.83 -7.19 -28.11
C ALA A 358 -13.81 -7.83 -27.17
N TYR A 359 -12.72 -7.14 -26.84
CA TYR A 359 -11.65 -7.65 -26.00
C TYR A 359 -11.58 -7.02 -24.61
N MET A 360 -12.60 -6.26 -24.20
CA MET A 360 -12.60 -5.55 -22.92
C MET A 360 -12.54 -6.51 -21.71
N GLU A 361 -13.11 -7.71 -21.78
CA GLU A 361 -13.02 -8.68 -20.66
C GLU A 361 -11.59 -9.13 -20.38
N PRO A 362 -10.83 -9.72 -21.34
CA PRO A 362 -9.44 -10.08 -21.08
C PRO A 362 -8.55 -8.86 -20.79
N LEU A 363 -8.86 -7.70 -21.37
CA LEU A 363 -8.14 -6.46 -21.12
C LEU A 363 -8.35 -5.94 -19.70
N SER A 364 -9.55 -6.08 -19.15
CA SER A 364 -9.80 -5.73 -17.74
C SER A 364 -8.95 -6.57 -16.79
N ILE A 365 -8.81 -7.88 -17.04
CA ILE A 365 -7.95 -8.76 -16.25
C ILE A 365 -6.47 -8.32 -16.37
N LEU A 366 -6.01 -7.94 -17.56
CA LEU A 366 -4.66 -7.42 -17.76
C LEU A 366 -4.43 -6.12 -16.96
N LEU A 367 -5.44 -5.26 -16.90
CA LEU A 367 -5.38 -4.02 -16.10
C LEU A 367 -5.35 -4.32 -14.60
N LEU A 368 -6.15 -5.28 -14.13
CA LEU A 368 -6.09 -5.75 -12.75
C LEU A 368 -4.70 -6.32 -12.41
N LEU A 369 -4.04 -6.99 -13.35
CA LEU A 369 -2.66 -7.47 -13.18
C LEU A 369 -1.67 -6.33 -12.92
N THR A 370 -1.83 -5.18 -13.58
CA THR A 370 -0.95 -4.03 -13.31
C THR A 370 -1.04 -3.51 -11.89
N GLY A 371 -2.21 -3.66 -11.24
CA GLY A 371 -2.43 -3.29 -9.84
C GLY A 371 -2.14 -4.40 -8.83
N SER A 372 -1.98 -5.66 -9.25
CA SER A 372 -1.84 -6.81 -8.35
C SER A 372 -0.47 -7.50 -8.43
N PHE A 373 0.10 -7.63 -9.63
CA PHE A 373 1.36 -8.36 -9.87
C PHE A 373 2.53 -7.83 -9.03
N TRP A 374 2.69 -6.52 -8.97
CA TRP A 374 3.79 -5.89 -8.24
C TRP A 374 3.69 -6.14 -6.74
N TYR A 375 2.48 -6.11 -6.17
CA TYR A 375 2.25 -6.44 -4.76
C TYR A 375 2.60 -7.89 -4.44
N ALA A 376 2.20 -8.83 -5.31
CA ALA A 376 2.60 -10.23 -5.18
C ALA A 376 4.12 -10.35 -5.22
N LEU A 377 4.75 -9.77 -6.23
CA LEU A 377 6.19 -9.87 -6.44
C LEU A 377 6.99 -9.27 -5.28
N PHE A 378 6.60 -8.08 -4.76
CA PHE A 378 7.25 -7.44 -3.62
C PHE A 378 7.22 -8.33 -2.37
N ASN A 379 6.02 -8.76 -1.97
CA ASN A 379 5.86 -9.49 -0.71
C ASN A 379 6.48 -10.89 -0.77
N MET A 380 6.32 -11.58 -1.90
CA MET A 380 6.91 -12.89 -2.09
C MET A 380 8.44 -12.82 -2.17
N SER A 381 9.01 -11.81 -2.84
CA SER A 381 10.46 -11.61 -2.92
C SER A 381 11.05 -11.24 -1.57
N LYS A 382 10.38 -10.39 -0.78
CA LYS A 382 10.78 -10.09 0.60
C LYS A 382 10.88 -11.35 1.45
N GLY A 383 9.84 -12.19 1.41
CA GLY A 383 9.84 -13.45 2.14
C GLY A 383 10.96 -14.40 1.69
N ALA A 384 11.22 -14.43 0.39
CA ALA A 384 12.32 -15.24 -0.15
C ALA A 384 13.71 -14.79 0.35
N MET A 385 13.89 -13.48 0.57
CA MET A 385 15.15 -12.91 1.12
C MET A 385 15.34 -13.22 2.62
N LEU A 386 14.24 -13.46 3.34
CA LEU A 386 14.28 -13.77 4.79
C LEU A 386 14.52 -15.26 5.10
N LEU A 387 14.64 -16.10 4.06
CA LEU A 387 14.91 -17.53 4.26
C LEU A 387 16.30 -17.73 4.88
N PRO A 388 16.40 -18.49 6.00
CA PRO A 388 17.69 -18.77 6.62
C PRO A 388 18.63 -19.49 5.65
N GLY A 389 19.85 -18.99 5.50
CA GLY A 389 20.89 -19.64 4.69
C GLY A 389 21.18 -21.08 5.09
N VAL A 390 20.98 -21.40 6.39
CA VAL A 390 21.10 -22.73 6.96
C VAL A 390 20.24 -23.78 6.22
N LEU A 391 19.05 -23.43 5.76
CA LEU A 391 18.19 -24.36 4.99
C LEU A 391 18.80 -24.73 3.64
N THR A 392 19.44 -23.78 2.99
CA THR A 392 20.16 -24.00 1.72
C THR A 392 21.43 -24.80 1.94
N GLU A 393 22.15 -24.55 3.02
CA GLU A 393 23.34 -25.30 3.41
C GLU A 393 22.97 -26.73 3.79
N MET A 394 21.95 -26.95 4.59
CA MET A 394 21.41 -28.28 4.91
C MET A 394 21.03 -29.06 3.64
N ALA A 395 20.36 -28.41 2.67
CA ALA A 395 20.02 -29.05 1.42
C ALA A 395 21.27 -29.52 0.64
N GLN A 396 22.35 -28.75 0.69
CA GLN A 396 23.63 -29.11 0.07
C GLN A 396 24.30 -30.26 0.81
N VAL A 397 24.40 -30.18 2.14
CA VAL A 397 25.02 -31.22 2.98
C VAL A 397 24.31 -32.59 2.83
N PHE A 398 22.97 -32.56 2.82
CA PHE A 398 22.18 -33.78 2.65
C PHE A 398 21.92 -34.15 1.20
N ASN A 399 22.55 -33.45 0.24
CA ASN A 399 22.41 -33.65 -1.20
C ASN A 399 20.94 -33.69 -1.68
N ILE A 400 20.07 -32.87 -1.04
CA ILE A 400 18.66 -32.78 -1.39
C ILE A 400 18.53 -31.92 -2.65
N LYS A 401 18.15 -32.53 -3.78
CA LYS A 401 18.06 -31.88 -5.09
C LYS A 401 16.71 -32.16 -5.77
N GLY A 402 16.44 -31.42 -6.85
CA GLY A 402 15.27 -31.66 -7.70
C GLY A 402 13.92 -31.55 -6.95
N GLY A 403 13.01 -32.45 -7.22
CA GLY A 403 11.64 -32.42 -6.67
C GLY A 403 11.57 -32.44 -5.14
N LEU A 404 12.50 -33.15 -4.48
CA LEU A 404 12.57 -33.19 -3.00
C LEU A 404 12.94 -31.82 -2.40
N TYR A 405 13.87 -31.11 -3.01
CA TYR A 405 14.22 -29.75 -2.60
C TYR A 405 13.01 -28.80 -2.70
N TYR A 406 12.31 -28.83 -3.82
CA TYR A 406 11.14 -27.99 -4.02
C TYR A 406 10.01 -28.32 -3.02
N LYS A 407 9.69 -29.61 -2.86
CA LYS A 407 8.58 -30.06 -2.03
C LYS A 407 8.82 -29.85 -0.52
N ASN A 408 10.03 -30.15 -0.04
CA ASN A 408 10.28 -30.24 1.41
C ASN A 408 10.98 -29.00 1.98
N ILE A 409 11.63 -28.17 1.14
CA ILE A 409 12.36 -26.99 1.61
C ILE A 409 11.77 -25.71 1.01
N LEU A 410 11.77 -25.59 -0.32
CA LEU A 410 11.43 -24.34 -0.97
C LEU A 410 9.95 -23.96 -0.81
N ILE A 411 9.01 -24.87 -1.16
CA ILE A 411 7.58 -24.58 -1.09
C ILE A 411 7.14 -24.28 0.35
N PRO A 412 7.49 -25.10 1.37
CA PRO A 412 7.18 -24.76 2.76
C PRO A 412 7.70 -23.40 3.17
N ALA A 413 8.93 -23.09 2.81
CA ALA A 413 9.60 -21.86 3.19
C ALA A 413 9.00 -20.59 2.52
N ILE A 414 8.55 -20.71 1.26
CA ILE A 414 7.93 -19.56 0.54
C ILE A 414 6.42 -19.46 0.74
N LEU A 415 5.76 -20.44 1.37
CA LEU A 415 4.30 -20.49 1.47
C LEU A 415 3.71 -19.31 2.27
N PRO A 416 4.22 -18.94 3.47
CA PRO A 416 3.72 -17.77 4.17
C PRO A 416 3.89 -16.47 3.39
N PRO A 417 5.09 -16.16 2.82
CA PRO A 417 5.25 -15.00 1.92
C PRO A 417 4.35 -15.03 0.68
N LEU A 418 4.10 -16.21 0.12
CA LEU A 418 3.19 -16.38 -1.02
C LEU A 418 1.76 -16.00 -0.65
N ILE A 419 1.27 -16.44 0.50
CA ILE A 419 -0.06 -16.07 0.98
C ILE A 419 -0.15 -14.57 1.25
N THR A 420 0.87 -13.97 1.85
CA THR A 420 0.94 -12.51 2.05
C THR A 420 0.96 -11.76 0.72
N GLY A 421 1.73 -12.25 -0.25
CA GLY A 421 1.78 -11.69 -1.60
C GLY A 421 0.43 -11.78 -2.31
N ALA A 422 -0.26 -12.91 -2.21
CA ALA A 422 -1.59 -13.10 -2.78
C ALA A 422 -2.65 -12.21 -2.10
N LEU A 423 -2.61 -12.08 -0.77
CA LEU A 423 -3.47 -11.20 0.00
C LEU A 423 -3.31 -9.72 -0.41
N THR A 424 -2.08 -9.26 -0.55
CA THR A 424 -1.81 -7.88 -0.96
C THR A 424 -2.16 -7.64 -2.43
N ALA A 425 -1.92 -8.63 -3.30
CA ALA A 425 -2.37 -8.60 -4.69
C ALA A 425 -3.90 -8.54 -4.81
N TRP A 426 -4.62 -9.25 -3.94
CA TRP A 426 -6.08 -9.17 -3.83
C TRP A 426 -6.54 -7.74 -3.56
N GLY A 427 -5.98 -7.06 -2.57
CA GLY A 427 -6.27 -5.65 -2.29
C GLY A 427 -5.93 -4.72 -3.47
N GLY A 428 -4.78 -4.94 -4.10
CA GLY A 428 -4.35 -4.18 -5.29
C GLY A 428 -5.29 -4.36 -6.48
N ALA A 429 -5.74 -5.59 -6.76
CA ALA A 429 -6.70 -5.88 -7.82
C ALA A 429 -8.05 -5.20 -7.57
N TRP A 430 -8.56 -5.22 -6.33
CA TRP A 430 -9.78 -4.50 -5.98
C TRP A 430 -9.67 -2.99 -6.19
N ASN A 431 -8.53 -2.38 -5.86
CA ASN A 431 -8.29 -0.97 -6.16
C ASN A 431 -8.26 -0.70 -7.67
N ALA A 432 -7.64 -1.58 -8.45
CA ALA A 432 -7.57 -1.43 -9.91
C ALA A 432 -8.92 -1.70 -10.61
N SER A 433 -9.86 -2.44 -10.00
CA SER A 433 -11.13 -2.85 -10.63
C SER A 433 -11.99 -1.67 -11.06
N ILE A 434 -11.98 -0.58 -10.28
CA ILE A 434 -12.76 0.62 -10.57
C ILE A 434 -12.35 1.20 -11.93
N VAL A 435 -11.06 1.27 -12.17
CA VAL A 435 -10.49 1.81 -13.40
C VAL A 435 -10.50 0.76 -14.52
N ALA A 436 -10.38 -0.54 -14.19
CA ALA A 436 -10.38 -1.62 -15.18
C ALA A 436 -11.74 -1.90 -15.81
N GLU A 437 -12.83 -1.56 -15.11
CA GLU A 437 -14.20 -1.83 -15.57
C GLU A 437 -14.87 -0.63 -16.22
N HIS A 438 -14.36 0.59 -15.97
CA HIS A 438 -14.90 1.81 -16.59
C HIS A 438 -13.76 2.74 -16.96
N VAL A 439 -13.62 3.00 -18.25
CA VAL A 439 -12.60 3.88 -18.82
C VAL A 439 -13.26 4.88 -19.76
N GLN A 440 -13.03 6.15 -19.50
CA GLN A 440 -13.37 7.22 -20.45
C GLN A 440 -12.09 7.69 -21.15
N PHE A 441 -12.13 7.68 -22.47
CA PHE A 441 -11.01 8.10 -23.30
C PHE A 441 -11.49 9.09 -24.36
N GLY A 442 -11.24 10.38 -24.11
CA GLY A 442 -11.86 11.44 -24.89
C GLY A 442 -13.39 11.34 -24.84
N ASP A 443 -14.03 11.30 -25.99
CA ASP A 443 -15.50 11.12 -26.11
C ASP A 443 -15.95 9.66 -26.04
N LYS A 444 -15.03 8.72 -25.99
CA LYS A 444 -15.37 7.28 -25.97
C LYS A 444 -15.36 6.72 -24.55
N VAL A 445 -16.47 6.11 -24.17
CA VAL A 445 -16.61 5.40 -22.90
C VAL A 445 -16.57 3.90 -23.16
N TYR A 446 -15.64 3.23 -22.47
CA TYR A 446 -15.51 1.78 -22.46
C TYR A 446 -15.90 1.28 -21.07
N SER A 447 -16.99 0.55 -20.99
CA SER A 447 -17.51 0.03 -19.73
C SER A 447 -17.95 -1.42 -19.90
N ILE A 448 -17.59 -2.25 -18.94
CA ILE A 448 -18.02 -3.64 -18.82
C ILE A 448 -18.79 -3.82 -17.52
N PRO A 449 -19.73 -4.77 -17.44
CA PRO A 449 -20.47 -5.03 -16.22
C PRO A 449 -19.53 -5.35 -15.05
N GLY A 450 -19.70 -4.65 -13.91
CA GLY A 450 -18.92 -4.86 -12.70
C GLY A 450 -19.16 -3.76 -11.69
N ILE A 451 -18.68 -3.98 -10.45
CA ILE A 451 -18.92 -3.07 -9.33
C ILE A 451 -18.17 -1.74 -9.49
N GLY A 452 -17.01 -1.75 -10.14
CA GLY A 452 -16.24 -0.55 -10.45
C GLY A 452 -16.98 0.34 -11.47
N ALA A 453 -17.55 -0.24 -12.51
CA ALA A 453 -18.37 0.46 -13.48
C ALA A 453 -19.65 1.03 -12.83
N LEU A 454 -20.31 0.25 -11.97
CA LEU A 454 -21.48 0.69 -11.23
C LEU A 454 -21.17 1.85 -10.31
N LEU A 455 -20.01 1.85 -9.66
CA LEU A 455 -19.52 2.93 -8.81
C LEU A 455 -19.35 4.23 -9.59
N VAL A 456 -18.68 4.19 -10.74
CA VAL A 456 -18.45 5.38 -11.57
C VAL A 456 -19.77 5.94 -12.11
N GLN A 457 -20.69 5.09 -12.53
CA GLN A 457 -22.03 5.49 -13.00
C GLN A 457 -22.88 6.12 -11.89
N SER A 458 -22.59 5.80 -10.62
CA SER A 458 -23.34 6.26 -9.44
C SER A 458 -22.75 7.49 -8.75
N THR A 459 -21.73 8.13 -9.33
CA THR A 459 -21.03 9.27 -8.69
C THR A 459 -21.92 10.48 -8.40
N ALA A 460 -23.04 10.64 -9.13
CA ALA A 460 -24.02 11.69 -8.88
C ALA A 460 -24.97 11.38 -7.70
N ASP A 461 -25.13 10.11 -7.32
CA ASP A 461 -25.97 9.66 -6.22
C ASP A 461 -25.09 9.20 -5.05
N THR A 462 -24.97 10.07 -4.04
CA THR A 462 -24.12 9.80 -2.87
C THR A 462 -24.57 8.57 -2.08
N LYS A 463 -25.87 8.27 -2.00
CA LYS A 463 -26.36 7.06 -1.32
C LYS A 463 -25.96 5.80 -2.07
N ALA A 464 -26.17 5.79 -3.37
CA ALA A 464 -25.78 4.68 -4.23
C ALA A 464 -24.27 4.43 -4.17
N LEU A 465 -23.47 5.47 -4.29
CA LEU A 465 -22.02 5.41 -4.21
C LEU A 465 -21.55 4.82 -2.88
N LEU A 466 -22.07 5.29 -1.75
CA LEU A 466 -21.73 4.78 -0.43
C LEU A 466 -22.15 3.31 -0.25
N LEU A 467 -23.33 2.91 -0.72
CA LEU A 467 -23.78 1.52 -0.66
C LEU A 467 -22.88 0.59 -1.48
N ILE A 468 -22.45 1.01 -2.65
CA ILE A 468 -21.52 0.26 -3.49
C ILE A 468 -20.16 0.10 -2.77
N VAL A 469 -19.58 1.20 -2.26
CA VAL A 469 -18.30 1.17 -1.54
C VAL A 469 -18.38 0.30 -0.29
N LEU A 470 -19.45 0.41 0.49
CA LEU A 470 -19.67 -0.43 1.68
C LEU A 470 -19.82 -1.91 1.31
N SER A 471 -20.52 -2.22 0.22
CA SER A 471 -20.69 -3.60 -0.26
C SER A 471 -19.37 -4.20 -0.71
N MET A 472 -18.55 -3.45 -1.46
CA MET A 472 -17.19 -3.85 -1.83
C MET A 472 -16.32 -4.10 -0.59
N THR A 473 -16.32 -3.14 0.35
CA THR A 473 -15.54 -3.23 1.58
C THR A 473 -15.97 -4.43 2.42
N ALA A 474 -17.28 -4.64 2.59
CA ALA A 474 -17.82 -5.78 3.33
C ALA A 474 -17.36 -7.11 2.73
N LEU A 475 -17.43 -7.26 1.40
CA LEU A 475 -16.95 -8.46 0.72
C LEU A 475 -15.44 -8.68 0.94
N ILE A 476 -14.63 -7.63 0.76
CA ILE A 476 -13.17 -7.73 0.94
C ILE A 476 -12.83 -8.12 2.38
N VAL A 477 -13.45 -7.48 3.37
CA VAL A 477 -13.26 -7.80 4.79
C VAL A 477 -13.68 -9.23 5.11
N LEU A 478 -14.84 -9.67 4.59
CA LEU A 478 -15.31 -11.05 4.78
C LEU A 478 -14.34 -12.07 4.19
N VAL A 479 -13.88 -11.87 2.97
CA VAL A 479 -12.88 -12.76 2.36
C VAL A 479 -11.56 -12.74 3.13
N ASN A 480 -11.11 -11.57 3.60
CA ASN A 480 -9.92 -11.48 4.44
C ASN A 480 -10.09 -12.27 5.75
N MET A 481 -11.21 -12.15 6.43
CA MET A 481 -11.46 -12.82 7.71
C MET A 481 -11.68 -14.33 7.55
N LEU A 482 -12.42 -14.77 6.53
CA LEU A 482 -12.85 -16.15 6.38
C LEU A 482 -11.87 -17.00 5.58
N PHE A 483 -11.08 -16.39 4.70
CA PHE A 483 -10.19 -17.10 3.78
C PHE A 483 -8.72 -16.75 4.04
N TRP A 484 -8.29 -15.50 3.87
CA TRP A 484 -6.88 -15.14 3.90
C TRP A 484 -6.23 -15.29 5.27
N ARG A 485 -6.87 -14.80 6.34
CA ARG A 485 -6.32 -14.90 7.70
C ARG A 485 -6.17 -16.34 8.20
N PRO A 486 -7.18 -17.21 8.07
CA PRO A 486 -7.01 -18.62 8.46
C PRO A 486 -5.92 -19.35 7.67
N TRP A 487 -5.79 -19.03 6.38
CA TRP A 487 -4.73 -19.61 5.56
C TRP A 487 -3.35 -19.16 5.98
N TYR A 488 -3.18 -17.86 6.23
CA TYR A 488 -1.93 -17.30 6.71
C TYR A 488 -1.56 -17.88 8.08
N SER A 489 -2.48 -17.91 9.05
CA SER A 489 -2.25 -18.46 10.40
C SER A 489 -1.81 -19.92 10.33
N LYS A 490 -2.52 -20.76 9.58
CA LYS A 490 -2.15 -22.17 9.40
C LYS A 490 -0.79 -22.36 8.74
N ALA A 491 -0.46 -21.53 7.77
CA ALA A 491 0.83 -21.59 7.10
C ALA A 491 1.96 -21.13 8.03
N ALA A 492 1.74 -20.04 8.78
CA ALA A 492 2.69 -19.54 9.76
C ALA A 492 2.94 -20.54 10.89
N GLU A 493 1.88 -21.11 11.49
CA GLU A 493 2.01 -22.14 12.54
C GLU A 493 2.76 -23.38 12.06
N LYS A 494 2.52 -23.82 10.82
CA LYS A 494 3.11 -25.06 10.29
C LYS A 494 4.53 -24.88 9.77
N TYR A 495 4.86 -23.71 9.25
CA TYR A 495 6.10 -23.44 8.52
C TYR A 495 6.88 -22.23 9.06
N ASN A 496 6.60 -21.81 10.32
CA ASN A 496 7.36 -20.73 10.96
C ASN A 496 8.77 -21.24 11.29
N ILE A 497 9.77 -20.70 10.60
CA ILE A 497 11.18 -21.11 10.69
C ILE A 497 11.93 -20.22 11.72
N THR A 498 11.19 -19.39 12.47
CA THR A 498 11.75 -18.38 13.39
C THR A 498 11.72 -18.80 14.87
N GLU A 499 11.50 -20.07 15.19
CA GLU A 499 11.73 -20.63 16.55
C GLU A 499 13.05 -21.40 16.62
#